data_a34f460357ed211a07ab2a44dcfbafda
#
_entry.id   a34f460357ed211a07ab2a44dcfbafda
#
_cell.length_a   1.000
_cell.length_b   1.000
_cell.length_c   1.000
_cell.angle_alpha   90.00
_cell.angle_beta   90.00
_cell.angle_gamma   90.00
#
_symmetry.space_group_name_H-M   'P 1'
#
loop_
_entity.id
_entity.type
_entity.pdbx_description
1 polymer ?
#
loop_
_entity_poly.entity_id
_entity_poly.type
_entity_poly.pdbx_seq_one_letter_code
_entity_poly.pdbx_strand_id
1 'polypeptide(L)'
;MFLYSKLLNRGKTMEKEKDIKYVPNIETRLRHNILKMPDCIRKSSGIVIYGRRIKSIVFTTDLAIIRNCDADAVFAVYPFTPQQVISDAIIKASYIPVFCGVGGGTTKGLRTVAIAKDVESQGAMGVVLNAPISDLNLTAVALGVDIPVIITVAKEDTDIQARLDAGATIINVACGQDTPRVVKKIRDDFPNIPIIASGGKTEESILETIEAGANAITYTPPSTQELFKEMMSKYRE
;
A
#
# COMPACT_ATOMS: atom_id res chain seq x y z
N MET A 1 -14.49 -70.76 -17.95
CA MET A 1 -14.28 -70.21 -19.29
C MET A 1 -15.17 -68.97 -19.43
N PHE A 2 -14.64 -67.79 -19.13
CA PHE A 2 -15.03 -66.50 -19.70
C PHE A 2 -14.19 -65.40 -19.07
N LEU A 3 -13.60 -64.67 -19.95
CA LEU A 3 -12.69 -63.60 -19.89
C LEU A 3 -12.97 -62.50 -18.87
N TYR A 4 -11.99 -62.22 -18.01
CA TYR A 4 -11.83 -60.92 -17.32
C TYR A 4 -11.12 -59.94 -18.29
N SER A 5 -11.85 -59.00 -18.85
CA SER A 5 -11.28 -57.89 -19.60
C SER A 5 -11.15 -56.66 -18.72
N LYS A 6 -9.94 -56.16 -18.72
CA LYS A 6 -9.44 -54.93 -18.11
C LYS A 6 -10.30 -53.74 -18.39
N LEU A 7 -10.63 -52.97 -17.33
CA LEU A 7 -10.94 -51.57 -17.45
C LEU A 7 -10.02 -50.78 -16.51
N LEU A 8 -8.92 -50.35 -17.07
CA LEU A 8 -8.07 -49.28 -16.51
C LEU A 8 -8.86 -47.99 -16.67
N ASN A 9 -9.51 -47.53 -15.60
CA ASN A 9 -10.10 -46.22 -15.53
C ASN A 9 -8.97 -45.24 -15.15
N ARG A 10 -8.46 -44.51 -16.11
CA ARG A 10 -7.59 -43.35 -15.93
C ARG A 10 -8.40 -42.31 -15.13
N GLY A 11 -8.04 -42.11 -13.88
CA GLY A 11 -8.50 -40.96 -13.09
C GLY A 11 -8.04 -39.65 -13.77
N LYS A 12 -8.93 -39.06 -14.56
CA LYS A 12 -8.84 -37.64 -14.87
C LYS A 12 -9.19 -36.90 -13.57
N THR A 13 -8.19 -36.33 -12.93
CA THR A 13 -8.38 -35.26 -11.95
C THR A 13 -9.16 -34.14 -12.65
N MET A 14 -10.45 -34.05 -12.38
CA MET A 14 -11.25 -32.88 -12.74
C MET A 14 -10.71 -31.75 -11.86
N GLU A 15 -9.90 -30.86 -12.45
CA GLU A 15 -9.73 -29.53 -11.90
C GLU A 15 -11.14 -28.94 -11.73
N LYS A 16 -11.55 -28.71 -10.48
CA LYS A 16 -12.75 -27.95 -10.18
C LYS A 16 -12.55 -26.57 -10.80
N GLU A 17 -13.25 -26.30 -11.91
CA GLU A 17 -13.47 -24.93 -12.37
C GLU A 17 -13.92 -24.14 -11.14
N LYS A 18 -13.11 -23.14 -10.74
CA LYS A 18 -13.52 -22.21 -9.70
C LYS A 18 -14.75 -21.49 -10.26
N ASP A 19 -15.90 -21.77 -9.67
CA ASP A 19 -17.12 -20.99 -9.90
C ASP A 19 -16.79 -19.51 -9.71
N ILE A 20 -16.57 -18.81 -10.80
CA ILE A 20 -16.32 -17.37 -10.78
C ILE A 20 -17.66 -16.73 -10.46
N LYS A 21 -17.89 -16.41 -9.20
CA LYS A 21 -19.10 -15.72 -8.78
C LYS A 21 -19.19 -14.38 -9.49
N TYR A 22 -20.31 -14.13 -10.12
CA TYR A 22 -20.59 -12.83 -10.71
C TYR A 22 -20.57 -11.74 -9.63
N VAL A 23 -19.77 -10.70 -9.85
CA VAL A 23 -19.69 -9.51 -8.98
C VAL A 23 -20.37 -8.36 -9.73
N PRO A 24 -21.56 -7.92 -9.28
CA PRO A 24 -22.23 -6.78 -9.92
C PRO A 24 -21.45 -5.50 -9.68
N ASN A 25 -21.24 -4.72 -10.74
CA ASN A 25 -20.66 -3.39 -10.69
C ASN A 25 -21.78 -2.34 -10.82
N ILE A 26 -21.85 -1.41 -9.87
CA ILE A 26 -22.86 -0.35 -9.88
C ILE A 26 -22.16 0.97 -10.20
N GLU A 27 -22.50 1.54 -11.33
CA GLU A 27 -22.05 2.85 -11.76
C GLU A 27 -23.24 3.82 -11.83
N THR A 28 -22.97 5.09 -11.59
CA THR A 28 -23.99 6.14 -11.70
C THR A 28 -23.60 7.12 -12.80
N ARG A 29 -24.59 7.85 -13.33
CA ARG A 29 -24.39 8.80 -14.44
C ARG A 29 -23.26 9.81 -14.18
N LEU A 30 -23.05 10.23 -12.92
CA LEU A 30 -22.07 11.26 -12.57
C LEU A 30 -20.81 10.70 -11.91
N ARG A 31 -20.80 9.44 -11.49
CA ARG A 31 -19.68 8.79 -10.80
C ARG A 31 -19.20 7.52 -11.49
N HIS A 32 -19.12 7.55 -12.81
CA HIS A 32 -18.52 6.49 -13.62
C HIS A 32 -17.03 6.74 -13.89
N ASN A 33 -16.58 8.00 -13.80
CA ASN A 33 -15.18 8.37 -13.96
C ASN A 33 -14.51 8.41 -12.59
N ILE A 34 -13.88 7.30 -12.20
CA ILE A 34 -12.99 7.23 -11.04
C ILE A 34 -11.58 6.89 -11.50
N LEU A 35 -10.59 7.32 -10.72
CA LEU A 35 -9.22 6.90 -10.92
C LEU A 35 -9.09 5.42 -10.54
N LYS A 36 -8.79 4.58 -11.52
CA LYS A 36 -8.58 3.14 -11.31
C LYS A 36 -7.13 2.87 -11.00
N MET A 37 -6.90 2.07 -9.96
CA MET A 37 -5.57 1.51 -9.70
C MET A 37 -5.23 0.49 -10.78
N PRO A 38 -3.95 0.36 -11.19
CA PRO A 38 -3.54 -0.67 -12.13
C PRO A 38 -4.00 -2.07 -11.69
N ASP A 39 -4.69 -2.79 -12.57
CA ASP A 39 -5.29 -4.10 -12.24
C ASP A 39 -4.24 -5.13 -11.81
N CYS A 40 -3.01 -5.02 -12.30
CA CYS A 40 -1.90 -5.88 -11.90
C CYS A 40 -1.60 -5.83 -10.39
N ILE A 41 -1.93 -4.73 -9.69
CA ILE A 41 -1.74 -4.62 -8.23
C ILE A 41 -2.60 -5.65 -7.49
N ARG A 42 -3.74 -6.05 -8.04
CA ARG A 42 -4.62 -7.05 -7.43
C ARG A 42 -3.99 -8.44 -7.32
N LYS A 43 -2.88 -8.71 -8.06
CA LYS A 43 -2.10 -9.95 -7.95
C LYS A 43 -1.27 -10.02 -6.67
N SER A 44 -1.03 -8.91 -5.98
CA SER A 44 -0.34 -8.91 -4.68
C SER A 44 -1.16 -9.68 -3.63
N SER A 45 -0.48 -10.23 -2.62
CA SER A 45 -1.13 -11.00 -1.55
C SER A 45 -2.04 -10.14 -0.66
N GLY A 46 -1.69 -8.88 -0.51
CA GLY A 46 -2.31 -7.96 0.44
C GLY A 46 -1.75 -8.08 1.86
N ILE A 47 -2.02 -7.06 2.66
CA ILE A 47 -1.78 -7.02 4.10
C ILE A 47 -3.15 -6.91 4.78
N VAL A 48 -3.42 -7.72 5.81
CA VAL A 48 -4.66 -7.62 6.57
C VAL A 48 -4.40 -6.78 7.81
N ILE A 49 -5.09 -5.64 7.91
CA ILE A 49 -5.04 -4.73 9.06
C ILE A 49 -6.48 -4.56 9.58
N TYR A 50 -6.73 -4.91 10.83
CA TYR A 50 -8.05 -4.84 11.45
C TYR A 50 -9.18 -5.47 10.59
N GLY A 51 -8.88 -6.65 9.99
CA GLY A 51 -9.81 -7.39 9.13
C GLY A 51 -9.94 -6.88 7.70
N ARG A 52 -9.32 -5.77 7.34
CA ARG A 52 -9.31 -5.22 5.98
C ARG A 52 -8.07 -5.66 5.22
N ARG A 53 -8.25 -6.28 4.06
CA ARG A 53 -7.14 -6.63 3.16
C ARG A 53 -6.80 -5.45 2.28
N ILE A 54 -5.57 -4.98 2.35
CA ILE A 54 -5.03 -3.83 1.61
C ILE A 54 -4.00 -4.34 0.62
N LYS A 55 -4.22 -4.11 -0.67
CA LYS A 55 -3.33 -4.46 -1.78
C LYS A 55 -2.83 -3.22 -2.50
N SER A 56 -3.71 -2.24 -2.71
CA SER A 56 -3.44 -0.99 -3.42
C SER A 56 -3.51 0.19 -2.46
N ILE A 57 -2.50 1.05 -2.54
CA ILE A 57 -2.41 2.24 -1.69
C ILE A 57 -2.13 3.44 -2.60
N VAL A 58 -3.04 4.40 -2.66
CA VAL A 58 -2.80 5.63 -3.41
C VAL A 58 -1.92 6.59 -2.62
N PHE A 59 -0.81 7.01 -3.21
CA PHE A 59 0.13 7.97 -2.61
C PHE A 59 -0.26 9.39 -3.00
N THR A 60 -1.05 10.05 -2.17
CA THR A 60 -1.54 11.41 -2.47
C THR A 60 -2.10 12.09 -1.21
N THR A 61 -2.18 13.41 -1.26
CA THR A 61 -2.91 14.24 -0.30
C THR A 61 -4.06 15.02 -0.97
N ASP A 62 -4.29 14.78 -2.26
CA ASP A 62 -5.35 15.41 -3.02
C ASP A 62 -6.71 14.78 -2.68
N LEU A 63 -7.58 15.56 -2.04
CA LEU A 63 -8.89 15.10 -1.62
C LEU A 63 -9.81 14.72 -2.78
N ALA A 64 -9.65 15.35 -3.96
CA ALA A 64 -10.43 14.99 -5.13
C ALA A 64 -10.06 13.59 -5.63
N ILE A 65 -8.77 13.26 -5.63
CA ILE A 65 -8.29 11.91 -5.97
C ILE A 65 -8.73 10.90 -4.92
N ILE A 66 -8.50 11.18 -3.64
CA ILE A 66 -8.87 10.29 -2.51
C ILE A 66 -10.36 9.91 -2.56
N ARG A 67 -11.22 10.87 -2.89
CA ARG A 67 -12.66 10.66 -2.96
C ARG A 67 -13.15 9.97 -4.23
N ASN A 68 -12.31 9.90 -5.26
CA ASN A 68 -12.68 9.38 -6.58
C ASN A 68 -11.65 8.38 -7.11
N CYS A 69 -11.20 7.43 -6.27
CA CYS A 69 -10.35 6.32 -6.67
C CYS A 69 -10.88 4.99 -6.11
N ASP A 70 -10.39 3.87 -6.65
CA ASP A 70 -10.72 2.51 -6.21
C ASP A 70 -9.58 1.86 -5.40
N ALA A 71 -8.67 2.67 -4.83
CA ALA A 71 -7.62 2.18 -3.95
C ALA A 71 -8.17 1.61 -2.64
N ASP A 72 -7.46 0.65 -2.04
CA ASP A 72 -7.84 0.07 -0.75
C ASP A 72 -7.48 0.98 0.43
N ALA A 73 -6.47 1.86 0.27
CA ALA A 73 -6.03 2.81 1.30
C ALA A 73 -5.29 4.01 0.70
N VAL A 74 -5.00 5.00 1.55
CA VAL A 74 -4.25 6.23 1.22
C VAL A 74 -2.94 6.28 2.00
N PHE A 75 -1.83 6.64 1.34
CA PHE A 75 -0.62 7.18 1.98
C PHE A 75 -0.65 8.70 1.90
N ALA A 76 -1.02 9.34 3.02
CA ALA A 76 -1.04 10.79 3.18
C ALA A 76 0.33 11.28 3.66
N VAL A 77 1.28 11.34 2.75
CA VAL A 77 2.66 11.79 2.99
C VAL A 77 2.99 12.93 2.04
N TYR A 78 3.61 13.98 2.55
CA TYR A 78 3.96 15.17 1.78
C TYR A 78 5.30 15.77 2.25
N PRO A 79 5.99 16.58 1.44
CA PRO A 79 7.39 16.98 1.67
C PRO A 79 7.57 18.13 2.68
N PHE A 80 6.56 18.41 3.49
CA PHE A 80 6.59 19.44 4.53
C PHE A 80 6.45 18.82 5.91
N THR A 81 6.76 19.59 6.96
CA THR A 81 6.48 19.17 8.33
C THR A 81 5.00 18.82 8.47
N PRO A 82 4.66 17.62 8.96
CA PRO A 82 3.27 17.21 9.12
C PRO A 82 2.49 18.19 10.01
N GLN A 83 1.28 18.51 9.58
CA GLN A 83 0.37 19.44 10.24
C GLN A 83 -0.95 18.73 10.53
N GLN A 84 -1.40 18.83 11.77
CA GLN A 84 -2.62 18.15 12.25
C GLN A 84 -3.85 18.51 11.41
N VAL A 85 -4.01 19.78 11.03
CA VAL A 85 -5.15 20.25 10.22
C VAL A 85 -5.22 19.58 8.85
N ILE A 86 -4.07 19.24 8.24
CA ILE A 86 -4.01 18.54 6.94
C ILE A 86 -4.40 17.09 7.13
N SER A 87 -3.79 16.41 8.12
CA SER A 87 -4.09 15.01 8.43
C SER A 87 -5.56 14.82 8.80
N ASP A 88 -6.12 15.69 9.65
CA ASP A 88 -7.53 15.70 10.05
C ASP A 88 -8.46 15.87 8.84
N ALA A 89 -8.15 16.81 7.94
CA ALA A 89 -8.93 17.04 6.73
C ALA A 89 -8.94 15.79 5.81
N ILE A 90 -7.79 15.13 5.64
CA ILE A 90 -7.69 13.93 4.81
C ILE A 90 -8.46 12.77 5.45
N ILE A 91 -8.26 12.52 6.74
CA ILE A 91 -8.95 11.43 7.48
C ILE A 91 -10.46 11.62 7.40
N LYS A 92 -10.96 12.82 7.67
CA LYS A 92 -12.41 13.12 7.62
C LYS A 92 -12.99 13.05 6.22
N ALA A 93 -12.25 13.45 5.21
CA ALA A 93 -12.71 13.41 3.82
C ALA A 93 -12.65 11.99 3.23
N SER A 94 -11.74 11.13 3.68
CA SER A 94 -11.55 9.79 3.14
C SER A 94 -12.64 8.83 3.62
N TYR A 95 -13.11 7.93 2.75
CA TYR A 95 -13.94 6.78 3.11
C TYR A 95 -13.16 5.47 3.09
N ILE A 96 -11.88 5.53 2.73
CA ILE A 96 -10.94 4.40 2.80
C ILE A 96 -9.87 4.68 3.86
N PRO A 97 -9.21 3.64 4.40
CA PRO A 97 -8.17 3.80 5.43
C PRO A 97 -7.06 4.77 5.03
N VAL A 98 -6.60 5.57 5.99
CA VAL A 98 -5.52 6.54 5.77
C VAL A 98 -4.30 6.17 6.62
N PHE A 99 -3.15 6.06 6.00
CA PHE A 99 -1.84 6.01 6.64
C PHE A 99 -1.22 7.41 6.60
N CYS A 100 -0.94 7.98 7.76
CA CYS A 100 -0.48 9.37 7.87
C CYS A 100 1.04 9.46 8.05
N GLY A 101 1.69 10.30 7.26
CA GLY A 101 3.09 10.68 7.48
C GLY A 101 3.23 11.52 8.74
N VAL A 102 4.04 11.07 9.70
CA VAL A 102 4.16 11.73 11.02
C VAL A 102 5.58 12.23 11.30
N GLY A 103 6.57 11.82 10.51
CA GLY A 103 7.95 12.26 10.73
C GLY A 103 8.95 11.62 9.76
N GLY A 104 10.21 11.91 10.02
CA GLY A 104 11.34 11.62 9.17
C GLY A 104 11.94 12.89 8.54
N GLY A 105 13.18 12.82 8.08
CA GLY A 105 13.88 14.00 7.58
C GLY A 105 14.10 15.04 8.68
N THR A 106 13.42 16.17 8.59
CA THR A 106 13.54 17.28 9.56
C THR A 106 12.60 17.17 10.77
N THR A 107 11.54 16.37 10.68
CA THR A 107 10.56 16.19 11.78
C THR A 107 10.93 14.99 12.64
N LYS A 108 11.42 15.24 13.85
CA LYS A 108 12.00 14.24 14.76
C LYS A 108 11.61 14.46 16.21
N GLY A 109 11.96 13.51 17.07
CA GLY A 109 11.82 13.60 18.52
C GLY A 109 10.37 13.65 19.00
N LEU A 110 10.12 14.37 20.06
CA LEU A 110 8.81 14.49 20.70
C LEU A 110 7.71 15.02 19.76
N ARG A 111 8.09 15.83 18.78
CA ARG A 111 7.13 16.34 17.77
C ARG A 111 6.56 15.19 16.95
N THR A 112 7.39 14.24 16.48
CA THR A 112 6.92 13.07 15.72
C THR A 112 5.97 12.22 16.56
N VAL A 113 6.30 11.99 17.85
CA VAL A 113 5.44 11.24 18.77
C VAL A 113 4.11 11.94 18.98
N ALA A 114 4.13 13.27 19.19
CA ALA A 114 2.90 14.05 19.38
C ALA A 114 1.97 13.98 18.13
N ILE A 115 2.54 14.12 16.93
CA ILE A 115 1.80 14.01 15.67
C ILE A 115 1.25 12.59 15.50
N ALA A 116 2.04 11.55 15.81
CA ALA A 116 1.60 10.16 15.70
C ALA A 116 0.38 9.87 16.60
N LYS A 117 0.42 10.30 17.85
CA LYS A 117 -0.70 10.17 18.80
C LYS A 117 -1.94 10.95 18.34
N ASP A 118 -1.73 12.11 17.76
CA ASP A 118 -2.83 12.95 17.27
C ASP A 118 -3.54 12.27 16.08
N VAL A 119 -2.82 11.81 15.07
CA VAL A 119 -3.45 11.15 13.90
C VAL A 119 -4.09 9.81 14.28
N GLU A 120 -3.53 9.09 15.26
CA GLU A 120 -4.17 7.91 15.83
C GLU A 120 -5.52 8.26 16.44
N SER A 121 -5.59 9.31 17.27
CA SER A 121 -6.83 9.75 17.90
C SER A 121 -7.89 10.22 16.90
N GLN A 122 -7.46 10.68 15.72
CA GLN A 122 -8.33 11.07 14.61
C GLN A 122 -8.82 9.88 13.77
N GLY A 123 -8.28 8.68 13.98
CA GLY A 123 -8.70 7.44 13.30
C GLY A 123 -7.82 7.05 12.12
N ALA A 124 -6.55 7.47 12.06
CA ALA A 124 -5.61 6.93 11.09
C ALA A 124 -5.47 5.41 11.25
N MET A 125 -5.31 4.68 10.13
CA MET A 125 -5.09 3.24 10.12
C MET A 125 -3.67 2.86 10.55
N GLY A 126 -2.71 3.75 10.39
CA GLY A 126 -1.32 3.59 10.78
C GLY A 126 -0.52 4.86 10.53
N VAL A 127 0.69 4.89 11.04
CA VAL A 127 1.63 6.01 10.89
C VAL A 127 2.79 5.64 9.99
N VAL A 128 3.25 6.60 9.20
CA VAL A 128 4.39 6.43 8.27
C VAL A 128 5.55 7.31 8.73
N LEU A 129 6.68 6.69 8.94
CA LEU A 129 7.95 7.33 9.22
C LEU A 129 8.85 7.26 7.99
N ASN A 130 9.23 8.42 7.47
CA ASN A 130 10.10 8.53 6.30
C ASN A 130 11.59 8.46 6.69
N ALA A 131 12.42 8.04 5.74
CA ALA A 131 13.87 8.12 5.88
C ALA A 131 14.36 9.58 5.63
N PRO A 132 15.43 10.04 6.33
CA PRO A 132 16.10 9.36 7.44
C PRO A 132 15.39 9.57 8.79
N ILE A 133 15.35 8.52 9.59
CA ILE A 133 14.91 8.61 11.00
C ILE A 133 15.73 7.61 11.84
N SER A 134 16.05 7.96 13.09
CA SER A 134 16.80 7.06 13.99
C SER A 134 15.89 6.00 14.61
N ASP A 135 16.47 4.86 15.02
CA ASP A 135 15.76 3.81 15.73
C ASP A 135 15.18 4.31 17.06
N LEU A 136 15.89 5.21 17.75
CA LEU A 136 15.38 5.83 18.98
C LEU A 136 14.05 6.59 18.73
N ASN A 137 13.96 7.34 17.63
CA ASN A 137 12.70 8.02 17.28
C ASN A 137 11.61 7.02 16.87
N LEU A 138 11.97 5.98 16.12
CA LEU A 138 11.06 4.90 15.75
C LEU A 138 10.49 4.21 16.99
N THR A 139 11.35 3.83 17.95
CA THR A 139 10.94 3.23 19.21
C THR A 139 10.02 4.16 20.01
N ALA A 140 10.36 5.45 20.10
CA ALA A 140 9.51 6.41 20.82
C ALA A 140 8.10 6.54 20.19
N VAL A 141 7.99 6.46 18.88
CA VAL A 141 6.69 6.45 18.19
C VAL A 141 5.97 5.12 18.45
N ALA A 142 6.65 3.99 18.27
CA ALA A 142 6.07 2.65 18.45
C ALA A 142 5.53 2.43 19.87
N LEU A 143 6.19 3.00 20.88
CA LEU A 143 5.70 2.98 22.26
C LEU A 143 4.57 3.97 22.53
N GLY A 144 4.38 4.95 21.65
CA GLY A 144 3.41 6.03 21.82
C GLY A 144 2.05 5.80 21.17
N VAL A 145 1.92 4.82 20.27
CA VAL A 145 0.71 4.53 19.50
C VAL A 145 0.40 3.03 19.50
N ASP A 146 -0.87 2.69 19.32
CA ASP A 146 -1.36 1.30 19.20
C ASP A 146 -1.78 0.91 17.77
N ILE A 147 -1.47 1.78 16.80
CA ILE A 147 -1.69 1.53 15.37
C ILE A 147 -0.38 1.13 14.67
N PRO A 148 -0.43 0.43 13.52
CA PRO A 148 0.76 0.01 12.79
C PRO A 148 1.74 1.15 12.51
N VAL A 149 3.02 0.90 12.80
CA VAL A 149 4.13 1.82 12.48
C VAL A 149 4.84 1.34 11.24
N ILE A 150 4.75 2.13 10.18
CA ILE A 150 5.34 1.86 8.88
C ILE A 150 6.64 2.64 8.76
N ILE A 151 7.76 1.97 8.51
CA ILE A 151 9.06 2.60 8.29
C ILE A 151 9.44 2.57 6.81
N THR A 152 9.82 3.71 6.25
CA THR A 152 10.29 3.79 4.86
C THR A 152 11.77 3.46 4.76
N VAL A 153 12.08 2.50 3.90
CA VAL A 153 13.42 2.09 3.48
C VAL A 153 13.70 2.69 2.10
N ALA A 154 14.66 3.61 2.06
CA ALA A 154 15.07 4.31 0.83
C ALA A 154 16.46 3.87 0.32
N LYS A 155 17.13 2.96 1.01
CA LYS A 155 18.47 2.44 0.67
C LYS A 155 18.56 0.95 0.97
N GLU A 156 19.32 0.25 0.13
CA GLU A 156 19.52 -1.20 0.26
C GLU A 156 20.31 -1.62 1.52
N ASP A 157 21.19 -0.75 2.00
CA ASP A 157 22.04 -0.97 3.16
C ASP A 157 21.37 -0.71 4.51
N THR A 158 20.05 -0.49 4.51
CA THR A 158 19.26 -0.28 5.72
C THR A 158 19.23 -1.56 6.56
N ASP A 159 19.59 -1.46 7.84
CA ASP A 159 19.47 -2.57 8.79
C ASP A 159 17.98 -2.82 9.14
N ILE A 160 17.39 -3.80 8.48
CA ILE A 160 15.97 -4.14 8.65
C ILE A 160 15.71 -4.73 10.04
N GLN A 161 16.64 -5.56 10.56
CA GLN A 161 16.47 -6.14 11.90
C GLN A 161 16.41 -5.05 12.96
N ALA A 162 17.32 -4.06 12.90
CA ALA A 162 17.29 -2.94 13.82
C ALA A 162 15.97 -2.14 13.74
N ARG A 163 15.39 -1.98 12.55
CA ARG A 163 14.06 -1.33 12.38
C ARG A 163 12.93 -2.13 13.02
N LEU A 164 12.95 -3.47 12.88
CA LEU A 164 11.95 -4.35 13.49
C LEU A 164 12.09 -4.33 15.02
N ASP A 165 13.30 -4.42 15.52
CA ASP A 165 13.59 -4.36 16.98
C ASP A 165 13.19 -3.00 17.58
N ALA A 166 13.29 -1.93 16.81
CA ALA A 166 12.83 -0.60 17.19
C ALA A 166 11.29 -0.42 17.13
N GLY A 167 10.52 -1.44 16.68
CA GLY A 167 9.08 -1.46 16.74
C GLY A 167 8.37 -1.17 15.40
N ALA A 168 9.07 -1.22 14.25
CA ALA A 168 8.41 -1.19 12.96
C ALA A 168 7.56 -2.45 12.78
N THR A 169 6.30 -2.27 12.36
CA THR A 169 5.38 -3.37 12.08
C THR A 169 5.25 -3.68 10.59
N ILE A 170 5.52 -2.70 9.74
CA ILE A 170 5.45 -2.82 8.27
C ILE A 170 6.66 -2.10 7.67
N ILE A 171 7.32 -2.74 6.72
CA ILE A 171 8.41 -2.12 5.94
C ILE A 171 7.82 -1.55 4.64
N ASN A 172 8.08 -0.27 4.36
CA ASN A 172 7.75 0.37 3.10
C ASN A 172 9.02 0.60 2.29
N VAL A 173 9.19 -0.13 1.18
CA VAL A 173 10.37 -0.03 0.32
C VAL A 173 10.15 0.99 -0.79
N ALA A 174 10.96 2.05 -0.81
CA ALA A 174 10.90 3.14 -1.78
C ALA A 174 12.31 3.50 -2.29
N CYS A 175 12.92 2.56 -3.01
CA CYS A 175 14.30 2.65 -3.53
C CYS A 175 14.37 3.00 -5.03
N GLY A 176 13.31 3.59 -5.59
CA GLY A 176 13.25 3.91 -7.02
C GLY A 176 13.31 2.65 -7.89
N GLN A 177 14.21 2.62 -8.86
CA GLN A 177 14.38 1.48 -9.77
C GLN A 177 14.90 0.21 -9.06
N ASP A 178 15.58 0.37 -7.92
CA ASP A 178 16.11 -0.75 -7.13
C ASP A 178 15.04 -1.39 -6.21
N THR A 179 13.81 -0.86 -6.19
CA THR A 179 12.76 -1.35 -5.29
C THR A 179 12.54 -2.86 -5.37
N PRO A 180 12.39 -3.50 -6.56
CA PRO A 180 12.18 -4.96 -6.63
C PRO A 180 13.35 -5.74 -6.03
N ARG A 181 14.59 -5.34 -6.34
CA ARG A 181 15.80 -5.99 -5.82
C ARG A 181 15.89 -5.89 -4.29
N VAL A 182 15.59 -4.72 -3.73
CA VAL A 182 15.60 -4.51 -2.27
C VAL A 182 14.46 -5.29 -1.60
N VAL A 183 13.26 -5.31 -2.18
CA VAL A 183 12.14 -6.12 -1.70
C VAL A 183 12.52 -7.60 -1.67
N LYS A 184 13.14 -8.12 -2.75
CA LYS A 184 13.58 -9.52 -2.83
C LYS A 184 14.57 -9.86 -1.72
N LYS A 185 15.60 -9.04 -1.52
CA LYS A 185 16.57 -9.21 -0.45
C LYS A 185 15.91 -9.25 0.94
N ILE A 186 15.04 -8.26 1.22
CA ILE A 186 14.33 -8.21 2.50
C ILE A 186 13.43 -9.44 2.67
N ARG A 187 12.75 -9.89 1.63
CA ARG A 187 11.87 -11.07 1.69
C ARG A 187 12.65 -12.36 1.92
N ASP A 188 13.85 -12.50 1.34
CA ASP A 188 14.70 -13.67 1.54
C ASP A 188 15.21 -13.76 2.98
N ASP A 189 15.60 -12.62 3.57
CA ASP A 189 16.08 -12.53 4.96
C ASP A 189 14.93 -12.60 5.99
N PHE A 190 13.75 -12.05 5.63
CA PHE A 190 12.57 -11.92 6.50
C PHE A 190 11.29 -12.44 5.81
N PRO A 191 11.06 -13.75 5.73
CA PRO A 191 9.98 -14.34 4.93
C PRO A 191 8.56 -13.90 5.29
N ASN A 192 8.32 -13.47 6.55
CA ASN A 192 6.96 -13.25 7.07
C ASN A 192 6.63 -11.78 7.36
N ILE A 193 7.55 -10.85 7.22
CA ILE A 193 7.24 -9.44 7.52
C ILE A 193 6.31 -8.84 6.44
N PRO A 194 5.40 -7.94 6.84
CA PRO A 194 4.60 -7.20 5.86
C PRO A 194 5.47 -6.20 5.10
N ILE A 195 5.42 -6.24 3.76
CA ILE A 195 6.15 -5.32 2.88
C ILE A 195 5.15 -4.57 2.00
N ILE A 196 5.16 -3.24 2.12
CA ILE A 196 4.61 -2.31 1.16
C ILE A 196 5.75 -1.85 0.26
N ALA A 197 5.52 -1.65 -1.03
CA ALA A 197 6.57 -1.16 -1.91
C ALA A 197 6.04 -0.19 -2.97
N SER A 198 6.90 0.71 -3.42
CA SER A 198 6.60 1.57 -4.58
C SER A 198 6.65 0.73 -5.86
N GLY A 199 5.53 0.65 -6.58
CA GLY A 199 5.40 -0.21 -7.76
C GLY A 199 6.04 0.34 -9.04
N GLY A 200 6.52 1.58 -9.03
CA GLY A 200 6.97 2.24 -10.26
C GLY A 200 5.81 2.79 -11.10
N LYS A 201 6.09 3.08 -12.38
CA LYS A 201 5.13 3.76 -13.28
C LYS A 201 4.50 2.83 -14.31
N THR A 202 5.05 1.63 -14.52
CA THR A 202 4.58 0.68 -15.55
C THR A 202 4.06 -0.60 -14.93
N GLU A 203 3.20 -1.33 -15.64
CA GLU A 203 2.69 -2.61 -15.17
C GLU A 203 3.81 -3.63 -14.95
N GLU A 204 4.84 -3.61 -15.79
CA GLU A 204 5.99 -4.50 -15.67
C GLU A 204 6.73 -4.26 -14.35
N SER A 205 7.01 -3.00 -14.01
CA SER A 205 7.70 -2.66 -12.75
C SER A 205 6.86 -3.00 -11.51
N ILE A 206 5.54 -2.85 -11.61
CA ILE A 206 4.61 -3.24 -10.54
C ILE A 206 4.64 -4.77 -10.35
N LEU A 207 4.55 -5.53 -11.45
CA LEU A 207 4.57 -6.99 -11.40
C LEU A 207 5.90 -7.51 -10.86
N GLU A 208 7.04 -6.99 -11.32
CA GLU A 208 8.36 -7.33 -10.82
C GLU A 208 8.46 -7.11 -9.30
N THR A 209 7.92 -5.99 -8.80
CA THR A 209 7.90 -5.67 -7.37
C THR A 209 7.02 -6.66 -6.57
N ILE A 210 5.89 -7.08 -7.14
CA ILE A 210 5.00 -8.09 -6.52
C ILE A 210 5.68 -9.46 -6.50
N GLU A 211 6.30 -9.87 -7.59
CA GLU A 211 7.02 -11.14 -7.72
C GLU A 211 8.24 -11.20 -6.79
N ALA A 212 8.88 -10.06 -6.55
CA ALA A 212 9.95 -9.93 -5.54
C ALA A 212 9.45 -10.17 -4.10
N GLY A 213 8.14 -10.15 -3.85
CA GLY A 213 7.55 -10.48 -2.55
C GLY A 213 6.89 -9.31 -1.82
N ALA A 214 6.58 -8.20 -2.50
CA ALA A 214 5.77 -7.13 -1.90
C ALA A 214 4.32 -7.61 -1.68
N ASN A 215 3.77 -7.30 -0.50
CA ASN A 215 2.40 -7.66 -0.15
C ASN A 215 1.39 -6.62 -0.62
N ALA A 216 1.77 -5.35 -0.64
CA ALA A 216 0.94 -4.24 -1.10
C ALA A 216 1.78 -3.23 -1.88
N ILE A 217 1.14 -2.52 -2.80
CA ILE A 217 1.80 -1.59 -3.70
C ILE A 217 1.28 -0.17 -3.48
N THR A 218 2.23 0.78 -3.33
CA THR A 218 1.89 2.20 -3.42
C THR A 218 1.94 2.65 -4.87
N TYR A 219 0.91 3.35 -5.28
CA TYR A 219 0.75 3.93 -6.60
C TYR A 219 0.64 5.45 -6.50
N THR A 220 1.51 6.15 -7.23
CA THR A 220 1.45 7.61 -7.35
C THR A 220 0.57 7.95 -8.55
N PRO A 221 -0.63 8.51 -8.34
CA PRO A 221 -1.54 8.84 -9.43
C PRO A 221 -1.04 10.04 -10.24
N PRO A 222 -1.56 10.27 -11.47
CA PRO A 222 -1.45 11.54 -12.13
C PRO A 222 -1.99 12.67 -11.23
N SER A 223 -1.43 13.85 -11.34
CA SER A 223 -1.93 15.02 -10.61
C SER A 223 -3.34 15.40 -11.08
N THR A 224 -4.11 16.04 -10.21
CA THR A 224 -5.44 16.59 -10.59
C THR A 224 -5.35 17.50 -11.82
N GLN A 225 -4.26 18.24 -11.98
CA GLN A 225 -4.03 19.09 -13.16
C GLN A 225 -3.87 18.26 -14.44
N GLU A 226 -3.14 17.15 -14.39
CA GLU A 226 -2.98 16.24 -15.55
C GLU A 226 -4.29 15.54 -15.91
N LEU A 227 -5.01 15.05 -14.90
CA LEU A 227 -6.34 14.42 -15.08
C LEU A 227 -7.33 15.42 -15.71
N PHE A 228 -7.35 16.66 -15.21
CA PHE A 228 -8.21 17.71 -15.76
C PHE A 228 -7.87 18.01 -17.23
N LYS A 229 -6.59 18.10 -17.57
CA LYS A 229 -6.14 18.33 -18.96
C LYS A 229 -6.59 17.20 -19.88
N GLU A 230 -6.46 15.95 -19.44
CA GLU A 230 -6.90 14.78 -20.23
C GLU A 230 -8.42 14.79 -20.45
N MET A 231 -9.20 15.07 -19.40
CA MET A 231 -10.66 15.17 -19.51
C MET A 231 -11.09 16.29 -20.48
N MET A 232 -10.45 17.46 -20.39
CA MET A 232 -10.78 18.59 -21.26
C MET A 232 -10.43 18.32 -22.74
N SER A 233 -9.42 17.51 -23.01
CA SER A 233 -9.15 17.07 -24.39
C SER A 233 -10.29 16.21 -24.94
N LYS A 234 -10.79 15.24 -24.15
CA LYS A 234 -11.92 14.38 -24.53
C LYS A 234 -13.23 15.14 -24.76
N TYR A 235 -13.43 16.28 -24.09
CA TYR A 235 -14.64 17.11 -24.30
C TYR A 235 -14.56 18.02 -25.53
N ARG A 236 -13.37 18.16 -26.14
CA ARG A 236 -13.15 19.00 -27.34
C ARG A 236 -13.12 18.22 -28.64
N GLU A 237 -13.07 16.90 -28.55
CA GLU A 237 -13.25 15.96 -29.66
C GLU A 237 -14.75 15.68 -29.90
#